data_ea995a1067c74d29f8a1953af0fc7d67
#
_entry.id   ea995a1067c74d29f8a1953af0fc7d67
#
_cell.length_a   1.000
_cell.length_b   1.000
_cell.length_c   1.000
_cell.angle_alpha   90.00
_cell.angle_beta   90.00
_cell.angle_gamma   90.00
#
_symmetry.space_group_name_H-M   'P 1'
#
loop_
_entity.id
_entity.type
_entity.pdbx_description
1 polymer ?
#
loop_
_entity_poly.entity_id
_entity_poly.type
_entity_poly.pdbx_seq_one_letter_code
_entity_poly.pdbx_strand_id
1 'polypeptide(L)'
;MSFLIRGLAAGGGLRIIAADTTELVAEAARRHQTSPTASAALGRTLTGALTLAHVLLKSPRDRVTLRLRGGGPLGGVIADAGLDGTVRGYVTNPEVYLPPRSDGKLDVSGALGPGGDLQVIRAHAPYGDPYSSSVPLASGEIAEDIAVFLAQSEQIASAVLLGVYLEQERVTRAGGVLLQALPSCDDAALALLEANVRAFGPLTEAMAHHSLLEILEELCWGLEFTPLETALPLSFHCRCSEQKALAAIAYFSPAEREAMIAEDGGAEAVCHWCGEKRWLTPEQLRSISREELRCPDCSTLWYRQGQQTIIREQELCACGRAVKLPN
;
A
#
# COMPACT_ATOMS: atom_id res chain seq x y z
N MET A 1 19.10 5.78 -1.16
CA MET A 1 18.48 4.84 -2.10
C MET A 1 17.68 3.82 -1.30
N SER A 2 16.38 3.70 -1.53
CA SER A 2 15.54 2.73 -0.80
C SER A 2 15.76 1.32 -1.32
N PHE A 3 15.81 0.33 -0.43
CA PHE A 3 16.11 -1.05 -0.77
C PHE A 3 15.51 -2.04 0.24
N LEU A 4 15.37 -3.31 -0.16
CA LEU A 4 14.89 -4.39 0.68
C LEU A 4 15.90 -5.55 0.69
N ILE A 5 16.12 -6.10 1.86
CA ILE A 5 16.96 -7.28 2.10
C ILE A 5 16.06 -8.43 2.55
N ARG A 6 16.32 -9.62 2.04
CA ARG A 6 15.73 -10.87 2.51
C ARG A 6 16.82 -11.76 3.08
N GLY A 7 16.51 -12.48 4.13
CA GLY A 7 17.44 -13.39 4.76
C GLY A 7 16.77 -14.49 5.54
N LEU A 8 17.59 -15.41 6.01
CA LEU A 8 17.21 -16.47 6.92
C LEU A 8 18.07 -16.38 8.19
N ALA A 9 17.55 -16.88 9.29
CA ALA A 9 18.29 -17.07 10.53
C ALA A 9 17.89 -18.38 11.20
N ALA A 10 18.58 -18.76 12.26
CA ALA A 10 18.34 -20.01 13.03
C ALA A 10 18.31 -21.23 12.09
N GLY A 11 19.36 -21.42 11.29
CA GLY A 11 19.46 -22.56 10.38
C GLY A 11 18.33 -22.66 9.34
N GLY A 12 17.65 -21.56 9.03
CA GLY A 12 16.51 -21.51 8.11
C GLY A 12 15.15 -21.60 8.79
N GLY A 13 15.09 -21.62 10.14
CA GLY A 13 13.85 -21.61 10.91
C GLY A 13 13.16 -20.25 10.94
N LEU A 14 13.89 -19.17 10.65
CA LEU A 14 13.36 -17.80 10.63
C LEU A 14 13.55 -17.17 9.25
N ARG A 15 12.49 -16.54 8.75
CA ARG A 15 12.53 -15.66 7.57
C ARG A 15 12.58 -14.22 8.02
N ILE A 16 13.44 -13.43 7.37
CA ILE A 16 13.63 -12.02 7.68
C ILE A 16 13.48 -11.21 6.41
N ILE A 17 12.66 -10.16 6.48
CA ILE A 17 12.46 -9.20 5.40
C ILE A 17 12.63 -7.82 6.02
N ALA A 18 13.60 -7.06 5.54
CA ALA A 18 13.90 -5.73 6.04
C ALA A 18 14.00 -4.73 4.90
N ALA A 19 13.50 -3.53 5.11
CA ALA A 19 13.47 -2.49 4.10
C ALA A 19 13.92 -1.14 4.69
N ASP A 20 14.85 -0.47 4.00
CA ASP A 20 15.04 0.97 4.09
C ASP A 20 14.14 1.62 3.03
N THR A 21 13.17 2.40 3.48
CA THR A 21 12.16 3.03 2.63
C THR A 21 12.24 4.55 2.69
N THR A 22 13.34 5.10 3.19
CA THR A 22 13.51 6.54 3.47
C THR A 22 13.16 7.41 2.27
N GLU A 23 13.80 7.20 1.12
CA GLU A 23 13.59 8.05 -0.05
C GLU A 23 12.19 7.89 -0.65
N LEU A 24 11.67 6.65 -0.71
CA LEU A 24 10.34 6.43 -1.28
C LEU A 24 9.22 7.00 -0.39
N VAL A 25 9.37 6.97 0.95
CA VAL A 25 8.41 7.57 1.87
C VAL A 25 8.50 9.10 1.82
N ALA A 26 9.71 9.66 1.73
CA ALA A 26 9.90 11.10 1.52
C ALA A 26 9.23 11.57 0.22
N GLU A 27 9.37 10.81 -0.87
CA GLU A 27 8.71 11.13 -2.16
C GLU A 27 7.17 11.02 -2.05
N ALA A 28 6.65 10.00 -1.38
CA ALA A 28 5.22 9.85 -1.14
C ALA A 28 4.67 11.03 -0.32
N ALA A 29 5.33 11.38 0.78
CA ALA A 29 4.97 12.50 1.62
C ALA A 29 4.95 13.84 0.85
N ARG A 30 5.98 14.08 0.03
CA ARG A 30 6.07 15.25 -0.83
C ARG A 30 4.94 15.33 -1.85
N ARG A 31 4.61 14.22 -2.53
CA ARG A 31 3.55 14.17 -3.55
C ARG A 31 2.18 14.41 -2.97
N HIS A 32 1.91 13.83 -1.81
CA HIS A 32 0.62 13.96 -1.15
C HIS A 32 0.54 15.13 -0.17
N GLN A 33 1.65 15.89 0.01
CA GLN A 33 1.74 17.04 0.92
C GLN A 33 1.25 16.67 2.33
N THR A 34 1.70 15.52 2.83
CA THR A 34 1.23 15.00 4.12
C THR A 34 1.85 15.74 5.30
N SER A 35 1.04 15.99 6.33
CA SER A 35 1.50 16.43 7.65
C SER A 35 2.42 15.38 8.31
N PRO A 36 3.15 15.70 9.37
CA PRO A 36 4.01 14.74 10.07
C PRO A 36 3.28 13.46 10.49
N THR A 37 2.10 13.55 11.10
CA THR A 37 1.33 12.40 11.55
C THR A 37 0.86 11.53 10.36
N ALA A 38 0.34 12.18 9.31
CA ALA A 38 -0.09 11.50 8.09
C ALA A 38 1.09 10.86 7.35
N SER A 39 2.28 11.51 7.34
CA SER A 39 3.51 10.96 6.77
C SER A 39 3.96 9.69 7.49
N ALA A 40 3.87 9.68 8.82
CA ALA A 40 4.20 8.50 9.62
C ALA A 40 3.23 7.33 9.33
N ALA A 41 1.93 7.59 9.25
CA ALA A 41 0.93 6.59 8.91
C ALA A 41 1.15 6.04 7.48
N LEU A 42 1.33 6.92 6.49
CA LEU A 42 1.58 6.54 5.10
C LEU A 42 2.87 5.72 4.97
N GLY A 43 3.96 6.20 5.56
CA GLY A 43 5.26 5.54 5.46
C GLY A 43 5.28 4.16 6.09
N ARG A 44 4.69 4.00 7.29
CA ARG A 44 4.52 2.67 7.92
C ARG A 44 3.69 1.74 7.05
N THR A 45 2.61 2.22 6.44
CA THR A 45 1.76 1.40 5.58
C THR A 45 2.45 1.00 4.28
N LEU A 46 3.19 1.91 3.63
CA LEU A 46 3.98 1.63 2.43
C LEU A 46 5.06 0.57 2.71
N THR A 47 5.79 0.73 3.82
CA THR A 47 6.83 -0.20 4.24
C THR A 47 6.24 -1.56 4.61
N GLY A 48 5.13 -1.57 5.37
CA GLY A 48 4.40 -2.79 5.71
C GLY A 48 3.88 -3.54 4.49
N ALA A 49 3.35 -2.82 3.48
CA ALA A 49 2.91 -3.43 2.23
C ALA A 49 4.06 -4.08 1.46
N LEU A 50 5.23 -3.43 1.38
CA LEU A 50 6.43 -3.98 0.74
C LEU A 50 6.90 -5.25 1.45
N THR A 51 7.01 -5.25 2.78
CA THR A 51 7.43 -6.44 3.53
C THR A 51 6.42 -7.57 3.39
N LEU A 52 5.11 -7.28 3.47
CA LEU A 52 4.04 -8.27 3.27
C LEU A 52 4.01 -8.84 1.85
N ALA A 53 4.33 -8.05 0.83
CA ALA A 53 4.40 -8.55 -0.55
C ALA A 53 5.35 -9.75 -0.65
N HIS A 54 6.50 -9.68 0.03
CA HIS A 54 7.49 -10.76 0.03
C HIS A 54 7.14 -11.96 0.93
N VAL A 55 6.08 -11.85 1.74
CA VAL A 55 5.52 -12.98 2.50
C VAL A 55 4.38 -13.65 1.74
N LEU A 56 3.48 -12.85 1.16
CA LEU A 56 2.19 -13.30 0.69
C LEU A 56 2.12 -13.59 -0.82
N LEU A 57 2.96 -12.92 -1.63
CA LEU A 57 2.91 -13.05 -3.08
C LEU A 57 3.87 -14.13 -3.59
N LYS A 58 3.51 -14.75 -4.71
CA LYS A 58 4.29 -15.82 -5.37
C LYS A 58 4.72 -15.44 -6.78
N SER A 59 4.03 -14.52 -7.42
CA SER A 59 4.30 -14.11 -8.80
C SER A 59 4.69 -12.63 -8.86
N PRO A 60 5.67 -12.23 -9.68
CA PRO A 60 6.05 -10.83 -9.88
C PRO A 60 4.92 -9.93 -10.39
N ARG A 61 3.85 -10.51 -10.94
CA ARG A 61 2.69 -9.77 -11.42
C ARG A 61 1.63 -9.55 -10.35
N ASP A 62 1.70 -10.29 -9.25
CA ASP A 62 0.74 -10.19 -8.15
C ASP A 62 0.97 -8.90 -7.37
N ARG A 63 -0.10 -8.42 -6.74
CA ARG A 63 -0.07 -7.24 -5.86
C ARG A 63 -0.74 -7.54 -4.54
N VAL A 64 -0.23 -6.91 -3.50
CA VAL A 64 -0.89 -6.85 -2.20
C VAL A 64 -1.29 -5.42 -1.90
N THR A 65 -2.54 -5.23 -1.52
CA THR A 65 -3.05 -3.94 -1.06
C THR A 65 -3.39 -4.04 0.42
N LEU A 66 -2.81 -3.16 1.22
CA LEU A 66 -3.17 -2.93 2.62
C LEU A 66 -4.09 -1.73 2.68
N ARG A 67 -5.18 -1.86 3.43
CA ARG A 67 -6.13 -0.79 3.70
C ARG A 67 -6.48 -0.78 5.17
N LEU A 68 -6.06 0.27 5.86
CA LEU A 68 -6.43 0.50 7.26
C LEU A 68 -7.47 1.60 7.32
N ARG A 69 -8.54 1.35 8.04
CA ARG A 69 -9.61 2.30 8.32
C ARG A 69 -9.90 2.30 9.80
N GLY A 70 -10.12 3.47 10.36
CA GLY A 70 -10.53 3.65 11.75
C GLY A 70 -11.49 4.82 11.88
N GLY A 71 -11.96 5.08 13.09
CA GLY A 71 -12.91 6.16 13.40
C GLY A 71 -12.25 7.53 13.58
N GLY A 72 -10.94 7.65 13.41
CA GLY A 72 -10.19 8.88 13.64
C GLY A 72 -10.14 9.83 12.44
N PRO A 73 -9.51 11.00 12.63
CA PRO A 73 -9.51 12.09 11.65
C PRO A 73 -8.75 11.75 10.35
N LEU A 74 -7.82 10.79 10.36
CA LEU A 74 -7.09 10.37 9.16
C LEU A 74 -8.01 9.74 8.10
N GLY A 75 -9.14 9.14 8.54
CA GLY A 75 -10.13 8.48 7.68
C GLY A 75 -9.68 7.15 7.10
N GLY A 76 -8.40 6.96 6.89
CA GLY A 76 -7.77 5.73 6.44
C GLY A 76 -6.48 5.94 5.67
N VAL A 77 -5.76 4.85 5.48
CA VAL A 77 -4.51 4.79 4.72
C VAL A 77 -4.49 3.52 3.87
N ILE A 78 -3.99 3.65 2.65
CA ILE A 78 -3.93 2.55 1.68
C ILE A 78 -2.53 2.50 1.07
N ALA A 79 -1.99 1.29 0.91
CA ALA A 79 -0.76 1.03 0.16
C ALA A 79 -0.93 -0.22 -0.72
N ASP A 80 -0.34 -0.21 -1.91
CA ASP A 80 -0.35 -1.30 -2.88
C ASP A 80 1.08 -1.60 -3.33
N ALA A 81 1.57 -2.80 -3.07
CA ALA A 81 2.95 -3.22 -3.29
C ALA A 81 3.05 -4.51 -4.12
N GLY A 82 4.19 -4.72 -4.78
CA GLY A 82 4.52 -5.92 -5.52
C GLY A 82 5.90 -6.45 -5.22
N LEU A 83 6.20 -7.66 -5.71
CA LEU A 83 7.52 -8.28 -5.62
C LEU A 83 8.59 -7.58 -6.47
N ASP A 84 8.15 -6.68 -7.37
CA ASP A 84 9.02 -5.86 -8.21
C ASP A 84 9.66 -4.67 -7.47
N GLY A 85 9.45 -4.55 -6.16
CA GLY A 85 9.94 -3.46 -5.33
C GLY A 85 9.19 -2.14 -5.52
N THR A 86 8.10 -2.13 -6.28
CA THR A 86 7.28 -0.93 -6.47
C THR A 86 6.16 -0.87 -5.44
N VAL A 87 5.91 0.33 -4.93
CA VAL A 87 4.80 0.61 -4.03
C VAL A 87 4.16 1.96 -4.36
N ARG A 88 2.86 2.09 -4.10
CA ARG A 88 2.09 3.33 -4.15
C ARG A 88 1.08 3.34 -3.01
N GLY A 89 0.63 4.51 -2.63
CA GLY A 89 -0.35 4.60 -1.55
C GLY A 89 -0.69 6.05 -1.23
N TYR A 90 -1.72 6.23 -0.41
CA TYR A 90 -2.18 7.54 0.04
C TYR A 90 -2.90 7.44 1.37
N VAL A 91 -3.08 8.58 2.03
CA VAL A 91 -3.98 8.76 3.17
C VAL A 91 -5.22 9.55 2.74
N THR A 92 -6.35 9.29 3.39
CA THR A 92 -7.61 9.97 3.04
C THR A 92 -7.52 11.46 3.33
N ASN A 93 -7.01 11.82 4.52
CA ASN A 93 -6.85 13.22 4.95
C ASN A 93 -5.37 13.52 5.22
N PRO A 94 -4.62 14.01 4.22
CA PRO A 94 -3.17 14.20 4.32
C PRO A 94 -2.75 15.31 5.28
N GLU A 95 -3.61 16.26 5.58
CA GLU A 95 -3.33 17.42 6.45
C GLU A 95 -3.51 17.12 7.95
N VAL A 96 -3.95 15.90 8.32
CA VAL A 96 -4.18 15.54 9.71
C VAL A 96 -2.89 15.55 10.49
N TYR A 97 -2.82 16.46 11.46
CA TYR A 97 -1.74 16.57 12.44
C TYR A 97 -2.30 16.39 13.85
N LEU A 98 -1.71 15.49 14.60
CA LEU A 98 -1.92 15.36 16.04
C LEU A 98 -0.61 15.66 16.77
N PRO A 99 -0.66 16.33 17.94
CA PRO A 99 0.52 16.54 18.76
C PRO A 99 1.20 15.20 19.07
N PRO A 100 2.54 15.18 19.16
CA PRO A 100 3.26 13.99 19.61
C PRO A 100 2.72 13.51 20.97
N ARG A 101 2.74 12.19 21.18
CA ARG A 101 2.39 11.56 22.45
C ARG A 101 3.42 11.92 23.53
N SER A 102 3.11 11.59 24.77
CA SER A 102 4.01 11.81 25.92
C SER A 102 5.38 11.12 25.80
N ASP A 103 5.46 10.05 24.99
CA ASP A 103 6.71 9.36 24.67
C ASP A 103 7.48 9.99 23.48
N GLY A 104 7.02 11.13 22.97
CA GLY A 104 7.62 11.85 21.86
C GLY A 104 7.29 11.28 20.46
N LYS A 105 6.54 10.18 20.38
CA LYS A 105 6.16 9.57 19.10
C LYS A 105 4.96 10.28 18.47
N LEU A 106 4.92 10.30 17.13
CA LEU A 106 3.76 10.77 16.39
C LEU A 106 2.54 9.86 16.66
N ASP A 107 1.40 10.48 16.93
CA ASP A 107 0.18 9.76 17.32
C ASP A 107 -0.58 9.21 16.10
N VAL A 108 -0.03 8.15 15.50
CA VAL A 108 -0.65 7.46 14.36
C VAL A 108 -1.91 6.71 14.78
N SER A 109 -1.87 6.09 15.96
CA SER A 109 -3.00 5.39 16.55
C SER A 109 -4.18 6.34 16.79
N GLY A 110 -3.95 7.49 17.38
CA GLY A 110 -4.97 8.52 17.55
C GLY A 110 -5.51 9.07 16.23
N ALA A 111 -4.64 9.19 15.19
CA ALA A 111 -5.05 9.66 13.88
C ALA A 111 -5.94 8.65 13.14
N LEU A 112 -5.66 7.36 13.23
CA LEU A 112 -6.54 6.29 12.72
C LEU A 112 -7.81 6.18 13.59
N GLY A 113 -7.66 6.36 14.90
CA GLY A 113 -8.75 6.33 15.87
C GLY A 113 -9.23 4.91 16.20
N PRO A 114 -10.16 4.82 17.15
CA PRO A 114 -10.67 3.54 17.63
C PRO A 114 -11.60 2.87 16.61
N GLY A 115 -11.69 1.55 16.71
CA GLY A 115 -12.51 0.72 15.83
C GLY A 115 -11.93 0.62 14.41
N GLY A 116 -12.66 -0.04 13.52
CA GLY A 116 -12.22 -0.24 12.15
C GLY A 116 -11.44 -1.53 11.92
N ASP A 117 -10.80 -1.60 10.76
CA ASP A 117 -10.19 -2.84 10.28
C ASP A 117 -8.91 -2.61 9.47
N LEU A 118 -8.06 -3.61 9.47
CA LEU A 118 -7.03 -3.84 8.48
C LEU A 118 -7.55 -4.85 7.46
N GLN A 119 -7.70 -4.44 6.22
CA GLN A 119 -8.01 -5.28 5.08
C GLN A 119 -6.76 -5.52 4.24
N VAL A 120 -6.48 -6.78 3.93
CA VAL A 120 -5.40 -7.19 3.03
C VAL A 120 -6.01 -7.86 1.80
N ILE A 121 -5.72 -7.30 0.62
CA ILE A 121 -6.25 -7.78 -0.66
C ILE A 121 -5.07 -8.28 -1.48
N ARG A 122 -5.13 -9.53 -1.94
CA ARG A 122 -4.18 -10.13 -2.88
C ARG A 122 -4.81 -10.21 -4.26
N ALA A 123 -4.24 -9.52 -5.22
CA ALA A 123 -4.67 -9.54 -6.61
C ALA A 123 -3.68 -10.36 -7.46
N HIS A 124 -4.21 -11.35 -8.17
CA HIS A 124 -3.44 -12.21 -9.07
C HIS A 124 -3.66 -11.76 -10.52
N ALA A 125 -2.62 -11.19 -11.15
CA ALA A 125 -2.70 -10.76 -12.53
C ALA A 125 -2.31 -11.90 -13.50
N PRO A 126 -2.92 -11.99 -14.71
CA PRO A 126 -3.91 -11.08 -15.25
C PRO A 126 -5.36 -11.52 -14.97
N TYR A 127 -5.59 -12.75 -14.51
CA TYR A 127 -6.90 -13.37 -14.37
C TYR A 127 -7.00 -14.12 -13.04
N GLY A 128 -7.71 -13.57 -12.11
CA GLY A 128 -8.01 -14.19 -10.83
C GLY A 128 -8.83 -13.23 -9.98
N ASP A 129 -9.81 -13.75 -9.27
CA ASP A 129 -10.56 -12.96 -8.31
C ASP A 129 -9.64 -12.52 -7.18
N PRO A 130 -9.69 -11.25 -6.76
CA PRO A 130 -8.92 -10.79 -5.63
C PRO A 130 -9.35 -11.55 -4.36
N TYR A 131 -8.36 -12.11 -3.65
CA TYR A 131 -8.61 -12.65 -2.32
C TYR A 131 -8.48 -11.53 -1.28
N SER A 132 -9.51 -11.35 -0.46
CA SER A 132 -9.55 -10.33 0.58
C SER A 132 -9.76 -10.96 1.95
N SER A 133 -8.98 -10.52 2.92
CA SER A 133 -9.10 -10.89 4.32
C SER A 133 -9.07 -9.63 5.18
N SER A 134 -9.81 -9.60 6.28
CA SER A 134 -9.89 -8.45 7.18
C SER A 134 -9.82 -8.88 8.63
N VAL A 135 -9.14 -8.08 9.45
CA VAL A 135 -9.07 -8.24 10.91
C VAL A 135 -9.37 -6.89 11.57
N PRO A 136 -10.01 -6.86 12.75
CA PRO A 136 -10.15 -5.62 13.50
C PRO A 136 -8.78 -5.00 13.79
N LEU A 137 -8.69 -3.67 13.82
CA LEU A 137 -7.48 -2.98 14.29
C LEU A 137 -7.22 -3.34 15.75
N ALA A 138 -5.99 -3.75 16.04
CA ALA A 138 -5.54 -4.07 17.40
C ALA A 138 -5.15 -2.78 18.16
N SER A 139 -4.35 -1.93 17.52
CA SER A 139 -3.85 -0.70 18.14
C SER A 139 -3.91 0.52 17.23
N GLY A 140 -3.96 0.35 15.92
CA GLY A 140 -3.81 1.44 14.95
C GLY A 140 -2.37 1.94 14.78
N GLU A 141 -1.38 1.25 15.37
CA GLU A 141 0.06 1.54 15.18
C GLU A 141 0.62 0.95 13.89
N ILE A 142 -0.20 0.26 13.12
CA ILE A 142 0.06 -0.36 11.81
C ILE A 142 0.96 -1.59 11.94
N ALA A 143 2.10 -1.52 12.62
CA ALA A 143 3.01 -2.66 12.79
C ALA A 143 2.35 -3.81 13.56
N GLU A 144 1.72 -3.51 14.69
CA GLU A 144 0.99 -4.46 15.51
C GLU A 144 -0.23 -5.01 14.75
N ASP A 145 -0.96 -4.16 14.03
CA ASP A 145 -2.13 -4.57 13.24
C ASP A 145 -1.73 -5.58 12.15
N ILE A 146 -0.57 -5.38 11.50
CA ILE A 146 -0.01 -6.33 10.53
C ILE A 146 0.41 -7.64 11.22
N ALA A 147 1.03 -7.58 12.40
CA ALA A 147 1.41 -8.78 13.14
C ALA A 147 0.17 -9.60 13.56
N VAL A 148 -0.89 -8.93 14.01
CA VAL A 148 -2.18 -9.57 14.32
C VAL A 148 -2.82 -10.19 13.08
N PHE A 149 -2.79 -9.50 11.95
CA PHE A 149 -3.26 -10.05 10.68
C PHE A 149 -2.51 -11.35 10.31
N LEU A 150 -1.18 -11.34 10.39
CA LEU A 150 -0.37 -12.53 10.09
C LEU A 150 -0.69 -13.69 11.04
N ALA A 151 -0.90 -13.42 12.31
CA ALA A 151 -1.23 -14.44 13.30
C ALA A 151 -2.65 -15.00 13.10
N GLN A 152 -3.65 -14.16 12.89
CA GLN A 152 -5.07 -14.58 12.85
C GLN A 152 -5.48 -15.08 11.47
N SER A 153 -5.06 -14.40 10.41
CA SER A 153 -5.51 -14.68 9.04
C SER A 153 -4.61 -15.66 8.31
N GLU A 154 -3.29 -15.58 8.52
CA GLU A 154 -2.30 -16.43 7.85
C GLU A 154 -1.77 -17.54 8.76
N GLN A 155 -2.06 -17.49 10.07
CA GLN A 155 -1.61 -18.44 11.10
C GLN A 155 -0.08 -18.53 11.20
N ILE A 156 0.61 -17.40 11.03
CA ILE A 156 2.06 -17.32 11.02
C ILE A 156 2.52 -16.41 12.17
N ALA A 157 3.27 -16.97 13.12
CA ALA A 157 3.91 -16.19 14.16
C ALA A 157 4.93 -15.23 13.56
N SER A 158 4.72 -13.94 13.77
CA SER A 158 5.55 -12.88 13.16
C SER A 158 5.71 -11.69 14.10
N ALA A 159 6.91 -11.08 14.08
CA ALA A 159 7.13 -9.77 14.66
C ALA A 159 7.30 -8.74 13.52
N VAL A 160 6.68 -7.59 13.69
CA VAL A 160 6.74 -6.49 12.71
C VAL A 160 7.17 -5.21 13.41
N LEU A 161 8.24 -4.61 12.90
CA LEU A 161 8.74 -3.31 13.36
C LEU A 161 8.66 -2.34 12.18
N LEU A 162 8.00 -1.20 12.38
CA LEU A 162 7.90 -0.15 11.36
C LEU A 162 8.24 1.19 11.99
N GLY A 163 8.99 2.01 11.27
CA GLY A 163 9.40 3.31 11.75
C GLY A 163 9.43 4.36 10.65
N VAL A 164 9.02 5.59 11.00
CA VAL A 164 9.20 6.79 10.20
C VAL A 164 9.65 7.88 11.13
N TYR A 165 10.79 8.48 10.84
CA TYR A 165 11.35 9.57 11.61
C TYR A 165 11.38 10.85 10.77
N LEU A 166 10.91 11.94 11.37
CA LEU A 166 10.83 13.23 10.72
C LEU A 166 11.68 14.26 11.49
N GLU A 167 12.40 15.08 10.76
CA GLU A 167 13.06 16.28 11.24
C GLU A 167 12.52 17.48 10.49
N GLN A 168 12.12 18.53 11.20
CA GLN A 168 11.56 19.73 10.58
C GLN A 168 10.47 19.39 9.53
N GLU A 169 9.56 18.49 9.91
CA GLU A 169 8.43 17.99 9.07
C GLU A 169 8.86 17.19 7.82
N ARG A 170 10.12 16.88 7.66
CA ARG A 170 10.63 16.07 6.54
C ARG A 170 10.99 14.67 6.99
N VAL A 171 10.62 13.70 6.20
CA VAL A 171 11.03 12.30 6.43
C VAL A 171 12.55 12.19 6.21
N THR A 172 13.26 11.87 7.27
CA THR A 172 14.73 11.67 7.24
C THR A 172 15.12 10.21 7.38
N ARG A 173 14.25 9.39 7.99
CA ARG A 173 14.41 7.93 8.08
C ARG A 173 13.05 7.25 7.97
N ALA A 174 12.98 6.17 7.22
CA ALA A 174 11.82 5.29 7.19
C ALA A 174 12.25 3.87 6.86
N GLY A 175 11.64 2.89 7.51
CA GLY A 175 11.96 1.49 7.26
C GLY A 175 11.14 0.54 8.10
N GLY A 176 11.40 -0.74 7.90
CA GLY A 176 10.74 -1.79 8.65
C GLY A 176 11.43 -3.13 8.56
N VAL A 177 11.16 -3.96 9.55
CA VAL A 177 11.61 -5.35 9.64
C VAL A 177 10.42 -6.24 9.93
N LEU A 178 10.28 -7.31 9.16
CA LEU A 178 9.34 -8.40 9.39
C LEU A 178 10.13 -9.67 9.65
N LEU A 179 9.92 -10.24 10.81
CA LEU A 179 10.54 -11.47 11.31
C LEU A 179 9.45 -12.53 11.41
N GLN A 180 9.63 -13.67 10.76
CA GLN A 180 8.62 -14.71 10.64
C GLN A 180 9.17 -16.07 11.02
N ALA A 181 8.49 -16.77 11.92
CA ALA A 181 8.78 -18.15 12.21
C ALA A 181 8.30 -19.06 11.05
N LEU A 182 9.19 -19.93 10.58
CA LEU A 182 8.87 -20.98 9.61
C LEU A 182 8.55 -22.29 10.34
N PRO A 183 7.91 -23.26 9.70
CA PRO A 183 7.56 -24.55 10.36
C PRO A 183 8.76 -25.33 10.92
N SER A 184 9.97 -25.02 10.46
CA SER A 184 11.22 -25.62 10.93
C SER A 184 11.86 -24.86 12.11
N CYS A 185 11.25 -23.75 12.58
CA CYS A 185 11.78 -22.99 13.71
C CYS A 185 11.64 -23.79 15.01
N ASP A 186 12.72 -23.93 15.76
CA ASP A 186 12.65 -24.52 17.09
C ASP A 186 12.23 -23.48 18.14
N ASP A 187 11.71 -23.96 19.28
CA ASP A 187 11.21 -23.11 20.35
C ASP A 187 12.31 -22.23 20.98
N ALA A 188 13.55 -22.71 21.01
CA ALA A 188 14.67 -21.96 21.58
C ALA A 188 15.04 -20.75 20.70
N ALA A 189 15.09 -20.95 19.38
CA ALA A 189 15.32 -19.87 18.44
C ALA A 189 14.20 -18.84 18.48
N LEU A 190 12.94 -19.28 18.57
CA LEU A 190 11.79 -18.39 18.69
C LEU A 190 11.85 -17.57 19.99
N ALA A 191 12.12 -18.22 21.12
CA ALA A 191 12.25 -17.54 22.42
C ALA A 191 13.40 -16.51 22.42
N LEU A 192 14.53 -16.84 21.79
CA LEU A 192 15.65 -15.92 21.66
C LEU A 192 15.29 -14.71 20.77
N LEU A 193 14.62 -14.94 19.63
CA LEU A 193 14.14 -13.86 18.77
C LEU A 193 13.20 -12.93 19.54
N GLU A 194 12.24 -13.47 20.27
CA GLU A 194 11.32 -12.67 21.09
C GLU A 194 12.05 -11.83 22.14
N ALA A 195 13.08 -12.40 22.78
CA ALA A 195 13.91 -11.68 23.75
C ALA A 195 14.67 -10.52 23.07
N ASN A 196 15.28 -10.78 21.91
CA ASN A 196 15.98 -9.75 21.14
C ASN A 196 15.05 -8.61 20.71
N VAL A 197 13.87 -8.95 20.16
CA VAL A 197 12.87 -7.94 19.73
C VAL A 197 12.39 -7.09 20.90
N ARG A 198 12.16 -7.70 22.09
CA ARG A 198 11.77 -6.94 23.29
C ARG A 198 12.87 -6.01 23.80
N ALA A 199 14.13 -6.40 23.66
CA ALA A 199 15.28 -5.62 24.11
C ALA A 199 15.65 -4.49 23.13
N PHE A 200 15.30 -4.63 21.85
CA PHE A 200 15.76 -3.76 20.75
C PHE A 200 15.23 -2.32 20.83
N GLY A 201 14.04 -2.10 21.37
CA GLY A 201 13.45 -0.76 21.45
C GLY A 201 12.89 -0.22 20.11
N PRO A 202 12.72 1.11 19.98
CA PRO A 202 12.12 1.72 18.79
C PRO A 202 13.02 1.65 17.56
N LEU A 203 12.51 1.07 16.45
CA LEU A 203 13.25 0.96 15.20
C LEU A 203 13.75 2.32 14.66
N THR A 204 12.98 3.39 14.84
CA THR A 204 13.36 4.75 14.40
C THR A 204 14.61 5.26 15.04
N GLU A 205 14.85 4.96 16.32
CA GLU A 205 16.07 5.34 17.05
C GLU A 205 17.27 4.55 16.52
N ALA A 206 17.12 3.25 16.32
CA ALA A 206 18.17 2.42 15.74
C ALA A 206 18.54 2.91 14.32
N MET A 207 17.57 3.19 13.47
CA MET A 207 17.81 3.69 12.10
C MET A 207 18.48 5.05 12.05
N ALA A 208 18.42 5.85 13.09
CA ALA A 208 19.14 7.13 13.16
C ALA A 208 20.67 6.95 13.24
N HIS A 209 21.14 5.83 13.79
CA HIS A 209 22.54 5.60 14.14
C HIS A 209 23.16 4.38 13.48
N HIS A 210 22.35 3.41 13.01
CA HIS A 210 22.80 2.13 12.48
C HIS A 210 22.27 1.91 11.05
N SER A 211 23.07 1.20 10.28
CA SER A 211 22.63 0.67 8.97
C SER A 211 21.59 -0.45 9.17
N LEU A 212 20.83 -0.74 8.11
CA LEU A 212 19.84 -1.81 8.17
C LEU A 212 20.46 -3.19 8.48
N LEU A 213 21.70 -3.44 8.02
CA LEU A 213 22.41 -4.69 8.33
C LEU A 213 22.80 -4.77 9.81
N GLU A 214 23.33 -3.72 10.41
CA GLU A 214 23.64 -3.68 11.84
C GLU A 214 22.40 -3.89 12.69
N ILE A 215 21.26 -3.30 12.30
CA ILE A 215 19.97 -3.53 12.93
C ILE A 215 19.55 -5.02 12.86
N LEU A 216 19.76 -5.66 11.71
CA LEU A 216 19.44 -7.07 11.54
C LEU A 216 20.38 -7.97 12.34
N GLU A 217 21.67 -7.64 12.44
CA GLU A 217 22.65 -8.35 13.26
C GLU A 217 22.25 -8.27 14.75
N GLU A 218 21.78 -7.13 15.23
CA GLU A 218 21.29 -6.96 16.60
C GLU A 218 20.00 -7.74 16.86
N LEU A 219 18.99 -7.59 15.99
CA LEU A 219 17.72 -8.32 16.10
C LEU A 219 17.92 -9.83 16.04
N CYS A 220 18.89 -10.29 15.27
CA CYS A 220 19.20 -11.72 15.09
C CYS A 220 20.40 -12.17 15.94
N TRP A 221 20.75 -11.45 17.00
CA TRP A 221 21.87 -11.82 17.86
C TRP A 221 21.73 -13.25 18.36
N GLY A 222 22.75 -14.09 18.12
CA GLY A 222 22.74 -15.51 18.46
C GLY A 222 21.93 -16.41 17.50
N LEU A 223 21.36 -15.88 16.42
CA LEU A 223 20.50 -16.61 15.47
C LEU A 223 21.13 -16.78 14.07
N GLU A 224 22.36 -16.38 13.87
CA GLU A 224 23.12 -16.54 12.60
C GLU A 224 22.37 -16.05 11.36
N PHE A 225 22.17 -14.74 11.27
CA PHE A 225 21.52 -14.13 10.10
C PHE A 225 22.35 -14.30 8.84
N THR A 226 21.70 -14.78 7.77
CA THR A 226 22.31 -14.94 6.43
C THR A 226 21.43 -14.27 5.38
N PRO A 227 21.92 -13.23 4.68
CA PRO A 227 21.19 -12.63 3.55
C PRO A 227 21.11 -13.62 2.37
N LEU A 228 19.96 -13.67 1.69
CA LEU A 228 19.70 -14.61 0.58
C LEU A 228 20.16 -14.08 -0.76
N GLU A 229 20.06 -12.80 -1.00
CA GLU A 229 20.27 -12.19 -2.32
C GLU A 229 20.81 -10.78 -2.20
N THR A 230 21.16 -10.20 -3.37
CA THR A 230 21.45 -8.77 -3.48
C THR A 230 20.22 -7.95 -3.08
N ALA A 231 20.44 -6.81 -2.45
CA ALA A 231 19.35 -5.91 -2.04
C ALA A 231 18.49 -5.51 -3.25
N LEU A 232 17.17 -5.65 -3.10
CA LEU A 232 16.19 -5.26 -4.11
C LEU A 232 15.97 -3.73 -4.03
N PRO A 233 16.16 -2.97 -5.12
CA PRO A 233 15.82 -1.56 -5.13
C PRO A 233 14.31 -1.35 -4.99
N LEU A 234 13.94 -0.34 -4.17
CA LEU A 234 12.55 0.01 -3.92
C LEU A 234 12.23 1.39 -4.52
N SER A 235 10.98 1.58 -4.97
CA SER A 235 10.54 2.87 -5.49
C SER A 235 9.06 3.14 -5.24
N PHE A 236 8.74 4.42 -5.00
CA PHE A 236 7.36 4.90 -5.06
C PHE A 236 6.97 5.05 -6.53
N HIS A 237 6.16 4.12 -7.02
CA HIS A 237 5.80 4.05 -8.44
C HIS A 237 4.31 3.83 -8.65
N CYS A 238 3.69 4.72 -9.42
CA CYS A 238 2.28 4.60 -9.80
C CYS A 238 2.12 4.19 -11.26
N ARG A 239 1.14 3.33 -11.51
CA ARG A 239 0.77 2.87 -12.86
C ARG A 239 -0.32 3.75 -13.49
N CYS A 240 -0.47 5.01 -13.04
CA CYS A 240 -1.36 5.97 -13.69
C CYS A 240 -0.80 6.40 -15.06
N SER A 241 -1.70 6.74 -15.95
CA SER A 241 -1.36 7.24 -17.29
C SER A 241 -2.42 8.21 -17.76
N GLU A 242 -2.10 8.99 -18.78
CA GLU A 242 -3.06 9.88 -19.45
C GLU A 242 -4.27 9.11 -19.97
N GLN A 243 -4.05 7.92 -20.56
CA GLN A 243 -5.14 7.06 -21.01
C GLN A 243 -6.10 6.67 -19.89
N LYS A 244 -5.58 6.37 -18.68
CA LYS A 244 -6.42 6.08 -17.52
C LYS A 244 -7.16 7.31 -17.01
N ALA A 245 -6.55 8.50 -17.10
CA ALA A 245 -7.22 9.75 -16.78
C ALA A 245 -8.37 10.03 -17.76
N LEU A 246 -8.14 9.89 -19.06
CA LEU A 246 -9.18 10.00 -20.10
C LEU A 246 -10.28 8.96 -19.91
N ALA A 247 -9.92 7.71 -19.55
CA ALA A 247 -10.90 6.67 -19.25
C ALA A 247 -11.77 7.02 -18.05
N ALA A 248 -11.23 7.67 -17.02
CA ALA A 248 -12.01 8.14 -15.87
C ALA A 248 -12.98 9.29 -16.27
N ILE A 249 -12.52 10.23 -17.08
CA ILE A 249 -13.37 11.33 -17.58
C ILE A 249 -14.46 10.83 -18.55
N ALA A 250 -14.27 9.70 -19.20
CA ALA A 250 -15.28 9.11 -20.07
C ALA A 250 -16.59 8.71 -19.35
N TYR A 251 -16.59 8.64 -18.00
CA TYR A 251 -17.82 8.44 -17.22
C TYR A 251 -18.72 9.68 -17.21
N PHE A 252 -18.20 10.88 -17.47
CA PHE A 252 -18.97 12.10 -17.62
C PHE A 252 -19.63 12.17 -19.00
N SER A 253 -20.85 12.68 -19.03
CA SER A 253 -21.58 12.90 -20.29
C SER A 253 -20.86 13.92 -21.19
N PRO A 254 -21.16 13.94 -22.51
CA PRO A 254 -20.63 14.97 -23.40
C PRO A 254 -20.94 16.39 -22.94
N ALA A 255 -22.14 16.63 -22.39
CA ALA A 255 -22.56 17.93 -21.90
C ALA A 255 -21.74 18.37 -20.67
N GLU A 256 -21.47 17.46 -19.72
CA GLU A 256 -20.62 17.75 -18.55
C GLU A 256 -19.18 18.05 -18.97
N ARG A 257 -18.66 17.34 -19.96
CA ARG A 257 -17.30 17.61 -20.50
C ARG A 257 -17.23 18.96 -21.22
N GLU A 258 -18.25 19.34 -21.96
CA GLU A 258 -18.31 20.69 -22.57
C GLU A 258 -18.47 21.78 -21.51
N ALA A 259 -19.17 21.51 -20.39
CA ALA A 259 -19.23 22.44 -19.26
C ALA A 259 -17.83 22.65 -18.64
N MET A 260 -17.07 21.59 -18.39
CA MET A 260 -15.68 21.67 -17.90
C MET A 260 -14.80 22.51 -18.86
N ILE A 261 -14.98 22.32 -20.17
CA ILE A 261 -14.23 23.10 -21.17
C ILE A 261 -14.64 24.57 -21.13
N ALA A 262 -15.93 24.87 -20.99
CA ALA A 262 -16.43 26.24 -20.97
C ALA A 262 -16.06 27.00 -19.70
N GLU A 263 -16.05 26.34 -18.55
CA GLU A 263 -15.76 26.91 -17.24
C GLU A 263 -14.25 27.06 -16.99
N ASP A 264 -13.49 26.00 -17.24
CA ASP A 264 -12.07 25.90 -16.85
C ASP A 264 -11.10 25.83 -18.04
N GLY A 265 -11.59 25.73 -19.28
CA GLY A 265 -10.77 25.56 -20.47
C GLY A 265 -10.19 24.15 -20.63
N GLY A 266 -10.66 23.17 -19.84
CA GLY A 266 -10.20 21.79 -19.82
C GLY A 266 -10.61 21.08 -18.55
N ALA A 267 -9.86 20.04 -18.14
CA ALA A 267 -10.09 19.37 -16.88
C ALA A 267 -8.77 18.94 -16.21
N GLU A 268 -8.62 19.15 -14.90
CA GLU A 268 -7.53 18.60 -14.11
C GLU A 268 -7.95 17.20 -13.58
N ALA A 269 -7.20 16.18 -13.95
CA ALA A 269 -7.34 14.83 -13.40
C ALA A 269 -6.24 14.57 -12.39
N VAL A 270 -6.60 14.29 -11.14
CA VAL A 270 -5.65 13.99 -10.06
C VAL A 270 -5.67 12.50 -9.73
N CYS A 271 -4.52 11.87 -9.77
CA CYS A 271 -4.39 10.47 -9.37
C CYS A 271 -4.35 10.34 -7.85
N HIS A 272 -5.36 9.73 -7.23
CA HIS A 272 -5.38 9.51 -5.78
C HIS A 272 -4.19 8.70 -5.27
N TRP A 273 -3.65 7.75 -6.06
CA TRP A 273 -2.55 6.88 -5.66
C TRP A 273 -1.19 7.58 -5.54
N CYS A 274 -0.99 8.68 -6.26
CA CYS A 274 0.34 9.31 -6.30
C CYS A 274 0.32 10.85 -6.36
N GLY A 275 -0.84 11.48 -6.28
CA GLY A 275 -0.98 12.93 -6.34
C GLY A 275 -0.67 13.55 -7.71
N GLU A 276 -0.33 12.73 -8.74
CA GLU A 276 -0.02 13.23 -10.08
C GLU A 276 -1.20 13.98 -10.67
N LYS A 277 -0.97 15.22 -11.07
CA LYS A 277 -1.95 16.08 -11.72
C LYS A 277 -1.72 16.06 -13.24
N ARG A 278 -2.78 15.86 -13.99
CA ARG A 278 -2.76 15.85 -15.45
C ARG A 278 -3.82 16.80 -15.98
N TRP A 279 -3.40 17.74 -16.78
CA TRP A 279 -4.32 18.60 -17.47
C TRP A 279 -4.78 17.94 -18.77
N LEU A 280 -6.10 17.82 -18.95
CA LEU A 280 -6.73 17.29 -20.16
C LEU A 280 -7.27 18.45 -20.97
N THR A 281 -6.81 18.55 -22.23
CA THR A 281 -7.17 19.67 -23.12
C THR A 281 -8.60 19.53 -23.68
N PRO A 282 -9.20 20.62 -24.19
CA PRO A 282 -10.51 20.56 -24.85
C PRO A 282 -10.57 19.53 -25.98
N GLU A 283 -9.50 19.40 -26.78
CA GLU A 283 -9.42 18.42 -27.87
C GLU A 283 -9.46 16.99 -27.31
N GLN A 284 -8.71 16.72 -26.24
CA GLN A 284 -8.70 15.41 -25.59
C GLN A 284 -10.07 15.07 -25.00
N LEU A 285 -10.73 16.02 -24.32
CA LEU A 285 -12.06 15.84 -23.75
C LEU A 285 -13.13 15.58 -24.81
N ARG A 286 -13.07 16.25 -25.96
CA ARG A 286 -13.97 16.04 -27.11
C ARG A 286 -13.67 14.75 -27.86
N SER A 287 -12.42 14.30 -27.88
CA SER A 287 -12.00 13.06 -28.55
C SER A 287 -12.45 11.79 -27.83
N ILE A 288 -12.93 11.90 -26.59
CA ILE A 288 -13.46 10.76 -25.85
C ILE A 288 -14.75 10.29 -26.52
N SER A 289 -14.63 9.28 -27.38
CA SER A 289 -15.78 8.59 -27.95
C SER A 289 -16.30 7.55 -27.00
N ARG A 290 -17.59 7.59 -26.74
CA ARG A 290 -18.30 6.59 -25.92
C ARG A 290 -19.40 5.99 -26.78
N GLU A 291 -19.22 4.76 -27.18
CA GLU A 291 -20.24 4.07 -27.94
C GLU A 291 -21.27 3.48 -26.95
N GLU A 292 -22.55 3.86 -27.13
CA GLU A 292 -23.65 3.29 -26.36
C GLU A 292 -24.08 1.98 -27.00
N LEU A 293 -24.01 0.91 -26.24
CA LEU A 293 -24.52 -0.40 -26.65
C LEU A 293 -25.74 -0.76 -25.78
N ARG A 294 -26.77 -1.26 -26.42
CA ARG A 294 -27.96 -1.74 -25.70
C ARG A 294 -28.02 -3.26 -25.75
N CYS A 295 -28.31 -3.88 -24.62
CA CYS A 295 -28.59 -5.31 -24.58
C CYS A 295 -29.84 -5.59 -25.41
N PRO A 296 -29.78 -6.52 -26.39
CA PRO A 296 -30.97 -6.85 -27.21
C PRO A 296 -32.10 -7.47 -26.42
N ASP A 297 -31.81 -8.11 -25.28
CA ASP A 297 -32.79 -8.86 -24.50
C ASP A 297 -33.48 -8.01 -23.42
N CYS A 298 -32.78 -7.04 -22.82
CA CYS A 298 -33.34 -6.27 -21.68
C CYS A 298 -33.11 -4.76 -21.81
N SER A 299 -32.57 -4.28 -22.94
CA SER A 299 -32.28 -2.87 -23.20
C SER A 299 -31.34 -2.17 -22.20
N THR A 300 -30.68 -2.93 -21.32
CA THR A 300 -29.65 -2.37 -20.41
C THR A 300 -28.59 -1.64 -21.22
N LEU A 301 -28.27 -0.43 -20.80
CA LEU A 301 -27.30 0.44 -21.47
C LEU A 301 -25.87 0.09 -21.06
N TRP A 302 -25.03 -0.13 -22.05
CA TRP A 302 -23.60 -0.42 -21.91
C TRP A 302 -22.80 0.65 -22.62
N TYR A 303 -21.55 0.79 -22.21
CA TYR A 303 -20.66 1.76 -22.84
C TYR A 303 -19.39 1.06 -23.29
N ARG A 304 -18.99 1.31 -24.53
CA ARG A 304 -17.70 0.87 -25.09
C ARG A 304 -16.78 2.07 -25.27
N GLN A 305 -15.53 1.95 -24.80
CA GLN A 305 -14.47 2.89 -25.07
C GLN A 305 -13.32 2.16 -25.74
N GLY A 306 -13.12 2.43 -27.04
CA GLY A 306 -12.15 1.69 -27.88
C GLY A 306 -12.45 0.20 -27.92
N GLN A 307 -11.43 -0.64 -27.68
CA GLN A 307 -11.60 -2.10 -27.65
C GLN A 307 -12.02 -2.65 -26.28
N GLN A 308 -12.17 -1.79 -25.25
CA GLN A 308 -12.56 -2.22 -23.90
C GLN A 308 -14.04 -1.93 -23.67
N THR A 309 -14.77 -2.93 -23.17
CA THR A 309 -16.16 -2.75 -22.72
C THR A 309 -16.13 -2.32 -21.27
N ILE A 310 -16.67 -1.15 -20.96
CA ILE A 310 -16.86 -0.68 -19.60
C ILE A 310 -18.30 -1.01 -19.20
N ILE A 311 -18.44 -1.92 -18.26
CA ILE A 311 -19.73 -2.32 -17.68
C ILE A 311 -20.01 -1.37 -16.49
N ARG A 312 -21.22 -0.87 -16.41
CA ARG A 312 -21.70 -0.09 -15.28
C ARG A 312 -21.83 -1.02 -14.06
N GLU A 313 -21.00 -0.85 -13.03
CA GLU A 313 -21.07 -1.41 -11.66
C GLU A 313 -21.48 -2.89 -11.43
N GLN A 314 -21.95 -3.63 -12.44
CA GLN A 314 -22.27 -5.05 -12.35
C GLN A 314 -21.68 -5.79 -13.55
N GLU A 315 -20.96 -6.85 -13.29
CA GLU A 315 -20.30 -7.68 -14.31
C GLU A 315 -21.27 -8.44 -15.20
N LEU A 316 -22.57 -8.41 -14.90
CA LEU A 316 -23.62 -9.11 -15.62
C LEU A 316 -24.70 -8.13 -16.08
N CYS A 317 -25.23 -8.37 -17.29
CA CYS A 317 -26.43 -7.70 -17.77
C CYS A 317 -27.59 -7.95 -16.80
N ALA A 318 -28.55 -7.03 -16.70
CA ALA A 318 -29.76 -7.21 -15.89
C ALA A 318 -30.54 -8.49 -16.22
N CYS A 319 -30.36 -9.07 -17.42
CA CYS A 319 -30.91 -10.35 -17.81
C CYS A 319 -30.06 -11.57 -17.39
N GLY A 320 -28.94 -11.37 -16.67
CA GLY A 320 -28.08 -12.44 -16.19
C GLY A 320 -27.18 -13.10 -17.24
N ARG A 321 -27.14 -12.57 -18.46
CA ARG A 321 -26.30 -13.12 -19.55
C ARG A 321 -24.96 -12.39 -19.60
N ALA A 322 -23.88 -13.15 -19.83
CA ALA A 322 -22.59 -12.59 -20.17
C ALA A 322 -22.69 -11.84 -21.51
N VAL A 323 -22.19 -10.61 -21.57
CA VAL A 323 -22.20 -9.82 -22.81
C VAL A 323 -21.17 -10.39 -23.76
N LYS A 324 -21.63 -10.98 -24.86
CA LYS A 324 -20.79 -11.26 -26.01
C LYS A 324 -20.64 -9.99 -26.84
N LEU A 325 -19.42 -9.48 -26.91
CA LEU A 325 -19.08 -8.41 -27.83
C LEU A 325 -19.20 -8.90 -29.28
N PRO A 326 -19.81 -8.15 -30.20
CA PRO A 326 -19.61 -8.41 -31.62
C PRO A 326 -18.13 -8.25 -31.96
N ASN A 327 -17.58 -9.18 -32.74
CA ASN A 327 -16.20 -9.17 -33.22
C ASN A 327 -15.85 -7.91 -34.00
#